data_aa45cb307aa672e275f9ee0a08bcd6b5
#
_entry.id   aa45cb307aa672e275f9ee0a08bcd6b5
#
_cell.length_a   1.000
_cell.length_b   1.000
_cell.length_c   1.000
_cell.angle_alpha   90.00
_cell.angle_beta   90.00
_cell.angle_gamma   90.00
#
_symmetry.space_group_name_H-M   'P 1'
#
loop_
_entity.id
_entity.type
_entity.pdbx_description
1 polymer ?
#
loop_
_entity_poly.entity_id
_entity_poly.type
_entity_poly.pdbx_seq_one_letter_code
_entity_poly.pdbx_strand_id
1 'polypeptide(L)'
;MIGKLGVFLGATCLSFALHAEVDAEAAQALLKKNDCYKCHALDKKKDGTPYREVAKKYKGKADAEEKLFKHVTTGPKVKIDGDEEEHKIIKGKNDGEIRNVIRWILSL
;
A
#
# COMPACT_ATOMS: atom_id res chain seq x y z
N MET A 1 8.28 -22.08 -60.45
CA MET A 1 7.87 -20.84 -59.79
C MET A 1 7.73 -21.13 -58.29
N ILE A 2 8.68 -20.66 -57.52
CA ILE A 2 8.74 -20.92 -56.11
C ILE A 2 8.14 -19.68 -55.41
N GLY A 3 6.94 -19.84 -54.84
CA GLY A 3 6.33 -18.79 -54.01
C GLY A 3 7.07 -18.68 -52.68
N LYS A 4 7.64 -17.52 -52.44
CA LYS A 4 8.23 -17.21 -51.14
C LYS A 4 7.12 -16.99 -50.14
N LEU A 5 6.91 -17.96 -49.23
CA LEU A 5 6.11 -17.77 -48.05
C LEU A 5 6.90 -16.86 -47.10
N GLY A 6 6.48 -15.62 -47.00
CA GLY A 6 6.99 -14.70 -45.99
C GLY A 6 6.38 -15.07 -44.65
N VAL A 7 7.19 -15.62 -43.77
CA VAL A 7 6.82 -15.81 -42.39
C VAL A 7 6.92 -14.43 -41.70
N PHE A 8 5.77 -13.78 -41.48
CA PHE A 8 5.70 -12.65 -40.59
C PHE A 8 5.78 -13.16 -39.16
N LEU A 9 6.96 -13.11 -38.56
CA LEU A 9 7.08 -13.24 -37.12
C LEU A 9 6.53 -11.96 -36.49
N GLY A 10 5.28 -11.99 -36.07
CA GLY A 10 4.71 -10.93 -35.24
C GLY A 10 5.37 -10.98 -33.89
N ALA A 11 6.25 -10.01 -33.58
CA ALA A 11 6.75 -9.81 -32.24
C ALA A 11 5.61 -9.27 -31.39
N THR A 12 4.97 -10.13 -30.63
CA THR A 12 4.03 -9.73 -29.58
C THR A 12 4.85 -9.13 -28.44
N CYS A 13 4.93 -7.80 -28.39
CA CYS A 13 5.44 -7.11 -27.21
C CYS A 13 4.40 -7.28 -26.09
N LEU A 14 4.64 -8.24 -25.20
CA LEU A 14 3.94 -8.34 -23.94
C LEU A 14 4.44 -7.20 -23.05
N SER A 15 3.67 -6.12 -23.01
CA SER A 15 3.90 -5.05 -22.03
C SER A 15 3.49 -5.57 -20.66
N PHE A 16 4.45 -6.09 -19.91
CA PHE A 16 4.24 -6.33 -18.49
C PHE A 16 4.24 -4.96 -17.81
N ALA A 17 3.08 -4.55 -17.30
CA ALA A 17 3.05 -3.45 -16.35
C ALA A 17 3.89 -3.88 -15.14
N LEU A 18 5.04 -3.23 -14.96
CA LEU A 18 5.89 -3.42 -13.79
C LEU A 18 5.17 -2.82 -12.58
N HIS A 19 4.29 -3.61 -11.98
CA HIS A 19 3.83 -3.31 -10.64
C HIS A 19 4.95 -3.72 -9.69
N ALA A 20 5.43 -2.77 -8.88
CA ALA A 20 6.33 -3.10 -7.79
C ALA A 20 5.64 -4.16 -6.92
N GLU A 21 6.22 -5.34 -6.85
CA GLU A 21 5.72 -6.42 -6.04
C GLU A 21 5.72 -5.99 -4.57
N VAL A 22 4.61 -6.22 -3.86
CA VAL A 22 4.50 -5.89 -2.45
C VAL A 22 5.35 -6.85 -1.64
N ASP A 23 6.26 -6.30 -0.86
CA ASP A 23 7.03 -7.04 0.14
C ASP A 23 6.29 -7.01 1.47
N ALA A 24 5.51 -8.05 1.74
CA ALA A 24 4.70 -8.16 2.94
C ALA A 24 5.54 -8.24 4.23
N GLU A 25 6.66 -8.93 4.19
CA GLU A 25 7.54 -9.07 5.35
C GLU A 25 8.17 -7.72 5.73
N ALA A 26 8.70 -6.99 4.75
CA ALA A 26 9.26 -5.66 4.97
C ALA A 26 8.20 -4.66 5.46
N ALA A 27 6.98 -4.73 4.91
CA ALA A 27 5.88 -3.88 5.33
C ALA A 27 5.53 -4.10 6.81
N GLN A 28 5.36 -5.35 7.22
CA GLN A 28 5.04 -5.69 8.61
C GLN A 28 6.16 -5.34 9.57
N ALA A 29 7.41 -5.52 9.16
CA ALA A 29 8.57 -5.12 9.97
C ALA A 29 8.61 -3.61 10.21
N LEU A 30 8.32 -2.80 9.17
CA LEU A 30 8.28 -1.36 9.30
C LEU A 30 7.13 -0.89 10.20
N LEU A 31 5.97 -1.49 10.08
CA LEU A 31 4.83 -1.21 10.96
C LEU A 31 5.16 -1.53 12.43
N LYS A 32 5.80 -2.66 12.69
CA LYS A 32 6.22 -3.04 14.03
C LYS A 32 7.25 -2.06 14.60
N LYS A 33 8.23 -1.68 13.81
CA LYS A 33 9.27 -0.71 14.20
C LYS A 33 8.70 0.66 14.56
N ASN A 34 7.62 1.07 13.91
CA ASN A 34 6.93 2.34 14.17
C ASN A 34 5.79 2.23 15.17
N ASP A 35 5.65 1.12 15.86
CA ASP A 35 4.60 0.88 16.87
C ASP A 35 3.17 1.00 16.34
N CYS A 36 2.97 0.80 15.05
CA CYS A 36 1.64 0.94 14.42
C CYS A 36 0.64 -0.09 14.96
N TYR A 37 1.12 -1.27 15.33
CA TYR A 37 0.29 -2.34 15.89
C TYR A 37 -0.24 -2.07 17.31
N LYS A 38 0.22 -1.02 17.97
CA LYS A 38 -0.38 -0.59 19.23
C LYS A 38 -1.82 -0.10 19.06
N CYS A 39 -2.11 0.52 17.92
CA CYS A 39 -3.43 1.07 17.61
C CYS A 39 -4.16 0.33 16.49
N HIS A 40 -3.43 -0.35 15.60
CA HIS A 40 -3.99 -1.07 14.47
C HIS A 40 -3.75 -2.57 14.57
N ALA A 41 -4.78 -3.35 14.35
CA ALA A 41 -4.68 -4.78 14.13
C ALA A 41 -5.15 -5.12 12.70
N LEU A 42 -5.01 -6.38 12.28
CA LEU A 42 -5.51 -6.83 10.97
C LEU A 42 -7.03 -6.78 10.89
N ASP A 43 -7.70 -7.42 11.84
CA ASP A 43 -9.16 -7.59 11.85
C ASP A 43 -9.84 -7.02 13.07
N LYS A 44 -9.11 -6.88 14.18
CA LYS A 44 -9.66 -6.46 15.46
C LYS A 44 -9.63 -4.95 15.59
N LYS A 45 -10.75 -4.36 16.01
CA LYS A 45 -10.81 -2.96 16.37
C LYS A 45 -10.01 -2.69 17.66
N LYS A 46 -9.10 -1.75 17.54
CA LYS A 46 -8.37 -1.12 18.65
C LYS A 46 -8.66 0.39 18.59
N ASP A 47 -7.73 1.21 19.05
CA ASP A 47 -7.85 2.67 18.92
C ASP A 47 -7.91 3.13 17.48
N GLY A 48 -7.19 2.41 16.59
CA GLY A 48 -7.20 2.66 15.15
C GLY A 48 -8.07 1.66 14.38
N THR A 49 -8.40 2.01 13.14
CA THR A 49 -9.15 1.16 12.22
C THR A 49 -8.37 -0.11 11.89
N PRO A 50 -9.01 -1.29 11.89
CA PRO A 50 -8.35 -2.52 11.41
C PRO A 50 -7.87 -2.38 9.98
N TYR A 51 -6.71 -2.93 9.65
CA TYR A 51 -6.13 -2.77 8.31
C TYR A 51 -6.99 -3.37 7.20
N ARG A 52 -7.70 -4.47 7.46
CA ARG A 52 -8.64 -5.03 6.47
C ARG A 52 -9.82 -4.10 6.19
N GLU A 53 -10.27 -3.34 7.16
CA GLU A 53 -11.31 -2.32 6.95
C GLU A 53 -10.76 -1.13 6.17
N VAL A 54 -9.53 -0.73 6.40
CA VAL A 54 -8.85 0.31 5.60
C VAL A 54 -8.80 -0.14 4.14
N ALA A 55 -8.36 -1.37 3.87
CA ALA A 55 -8.32 -1.95 2.53
C ALA A 55 -9.69 -1.93 1.87
N LYS A 56 -10.72 -2.35 2.59
CA LYS A 56 -12.11 -2.37 2.11
C LYS A 56 -12.64 -0.99 1.78
N LYS A 57 -12.37 0.00 2.64
CA LYS A 57 -12.79 1.40 2.45
C LYS A 57 -12.19 2.02 1.20
N TYR A 58 -10.94 1.70 0.89
CA TYR A 58 -10.21 2.29 -0.24
C TYR A 58 -10.23 1.44 -1.50
N LYS A 59 -10.88 0.28 -1.48
CA LYS A 59 -10.96 -0.61 -2.65
C LYS A 59 -11.54 0.12 -3.87
N GLY A 60 -10.80 0.06 -4.99
CA GLY A 60 -11.22 0.68 -6.25
C GLY A 60 -11.04 2.20 -6.32
N LYS A 61 -10.50 2.84 -5.30
CA LYS A 61 -10.22 4.27 -5.30
C LYS A 61 -8.82 4.55 -5.86
N ALA A 62 -8.75 5.28 -6.97
CA ALA A 62 -7.50 5.57 -7.67
C ALA A 62 -6.50 6.38 -6.83
N ASP A 63 -6.98 7.20 -5.91
CA ASP A 63 -6.19 8.08 -5.05
C ASP A 63 -5.85 7.48 -3.67
N ALA A 64 -6.19 6.21 -3.44
CA ALA A 64 -6.02 5.55 -2.14
C ALA A 64 -4.58 5.61 -1.64
N GLU A 65 -3.61 5.26 -2.47
CA GLU A 65 -2.19 5.25 -2.10
C GLU A 65 -1.70 6.63 -1.67
N GLU A 66 -2.04 7.67 -2.42
CA GLU A 66 -1.62 9.04 -2.11
C GLU A 66 -2.29 9.57 -0.85
N LYS A 67 -3.56 9.29 -0.64
CA LYS A 67 -4.26 9.68 0.60
C LYS A 67 -3.66 9.02 1.82
N LEU A 68 -3.38 7.72 1.77
CA LEU A 68 -2.77 7.01 2.88
C LEU A 68 -1.31 7.42 3.10
N PHE A 69 -0.56 7.67 2.04
CA PHE A 69 0.79 8.19 2.13
C PHE A 69 0.82 9.53 2.87
N LYS A 70 -0.06 10.45 2.49
CA LYS A 70 -0.21 11.74 3.18
C LYS A 70 -0.60 11.55 4.65
N HIS A 71 -1.53 10.65 4.94
CA HIS A 71 -1.99 10.37 6.30
C HIS A 71 -0.84 9.91 7.22
N VAL A 72 0.00 8.99 6.75
CA VAL A 72 1.09 8.43 7.56
C VAL A 72 2.36 9.28 7.56
N THR A 73 2.47 10.28 6.72
CA THR A 73 3.66 11.15 6.64
C THR A 73 3.44 12.55 7.18
N THR A 74 2.21 13.01 7.32
CA THR A 74 1.91 14.37 7.82
C THR A 74 1.40 14.40 9.25
N GLY A 75 0.97 13.28 9.81
CA GLY A 75 0.47 13.20 11.17
C GLY A 75 -0.80 14.01 11.42
N PRO A 76 -1.88 13.80 10.65
CA PRO A 76 -3.11 14.53 10.85
C PRO A 76 -3.71 14.25 12.23
N LYS A 77 -4.54 15.15 12.71
CA LYS A 77 -5.30 14.92 13.94
C LYS A 77 -6.36 13.87 13.71
N VAL A 78 -6.43 12.92 14.62
CA VAL A 78 -7.41 11.82 14.65
C VAL A 78 -8.09 11.80 15.99
N LYS A 79 -9.32 11.25 16.05
CA LYS A 79 -10.03 11.08 17.32
C LYS A 79 -9.81 9.67 17.86
N ILE A 80 -9.36 9.59 19.11
CA ILE A 80 -9.21 8.36 19.86
C ILE A 80 -10.00 8.53 21.16
N ASP A 81 -11.05 7.72 21.34
CA ASP A 81 -11.94 7.79 22.52
C ASP A 81 -12.48 9.20 22.82
N GLY A 82 -12.78 9.97 21.75
CA GLY A 82 -13.30 11.33 21.86
C GLY A 82 -12.24 12.42 21.98
N ASP A 83 -10.98 12.07 22.22
CA ASP A 83 -9.86 13.01 22.30
C ASP A 83 -9.16 13.15 20.96
N GLU A 84 -8.75 14.37 20.62
CA GLU A 84 -7.92 14.62 19.44
C GLU A 84 -6.45 14.35 19.74
N GLU A 85 -5.84 13.51 18.93
CA GLU A 85 -4.41 13.20 18.98
C GLU A 85 -3.80 13.31 17.59
N GLU A 86 -2.52 13.64 17.52
CA GLU A 86 -1.78 13.58 16.26
C GLU A 86 -1.48 12.13 15.89
N HIS A 87 -1.83 11.76 14.64
CA HIS A 87 -1.47 10.46 14.12
C HIS A 87 0.04 10.33 14.00
N LYS A 88 0.57 9.20 14.43
CA LYS A 88 2.00 8.94 14.38
C LYS A 88 2.51 8.90 12.95
N ILE A 89 3.65 9.51 12.70
CA ILE A 89 4.32 9.52 11.40
C ILE A 89 5.18 8.27 11.27
N ILE A 90 5.07 7.58 10.13
CA ILE A 90 5.97 6.48 9.80
C ILE A 90 7.35 7.02 9.43
N LYS A 91 8.37 6.53 10.11
CA LYS A 91 9.77 6.77 9.79
C LYS A 91 10.31 5.56 9.02
N GLY A 92 10.69 5.76 7.77
CA GLY A 92 11.35 4.79 6.91
C GLY A 92 12.60 5.40 6.30
N LYS A 93 13.39 4.57 5.60
CA LYS A 93 14.62 5.03 4.92
C LYS A 93 14.31 5.92 3.73
N ASN A 94 13.16 5.68 3.08
CA ASN A 94 12.72 6.40 1.90
C ASN A 94 11.22 6.23 1.70
N ASP A 95 10.65 7.01 0.78
CA ASP A 95 9.23 6.95 0.45
C ASP A 95 8.80 5.58 -0.10
N GLY A 96 9.68 4.88 -0.78
CA GLY A 96 9.39 3.55 -1.32
C GLY A 96 9.04 2.53 -0.25
N GLU A 97 9.73 2.53 0.90
CA GLU A 97 9.39 1.67 2.02
C GLU A 97 8.02 1.98 2.61
N ILE A 98 7.69 3.26 2.72
CA ILE A 98 6.38 3.70 3.23
C ILE A 98 5.28 3.33 2.25
N ARG A 99 5.50 3.53 0.96
CA ARG A 99 4.55 3.13 -0.08
C ARG A 99 4.35 1.61 -0.13
N ASN A 100 5.39 0.84 0.12
CA ASN A 100 5.27 -0.61 0.27
C ASN A 100 4.32 -1.01 1.40
N VAL A 101 4.41 -0.35 2.56
CA VAL A 101 3.47 -0.55 3.67
C VAL A 101 2.04 -0.26 3.23
N ILE A 102 1.81 0.86 2.57
CA ILE A 102 0.48 1.26 2.11
C ILE A 102 -0.08 0.24 1.11
N ARG A 103 0.72 -0.16 0.14
CA ARG A 103 0.32 -1.17 -0.85
C ARG A 103 0.03 -2.52 -0.22
N TRP A 104 0.79 -2.89 0.81
CA TRP A 104 0.51 -4.10 1.56
C TRP A 104 -0.84 -4.01 2.27
N ILE A 105 -1.11 -2.91 2.98
CA ILE A 105 -2.42 -2.69 3.64
C ILE A 105 -3.56 -2.74 2.63
N LEU A 106 -3.41 -2.07 1.49
CA LEU A 106 -4.43 -2.05 0.44
C LEU A 106 -4.64 -3.42 -0.22
N SER A 107 -3.70 -4.33 -0.07
CA SER A 107 -3.79 -5.71 -0.61
C SER A 107 -4.55 -6.70 0.28
N LEU A 108 -4.90 -6.31 1.49
CA LEU A 108 -5.52 -7.17 2.49
C LEU A 108 -7.00 -7.54 2.21
#